data_6b6451edf3732ea7412367934366cf4e
#
_entry.id   6b6451edf3732ea7412367934366cf4e
#
_cell.length_a   1.000
_cell.length_b   1.000
_cell.length_c   1.000
_cell.angle_alpha   90.00
_cell.angle_beta   90.00
_cell.angle_gamma   90.00
#
_symmetry.space_group_name_H-M   'P 1'
#
loop_
_entity.id
_entity.type
_entity.pdbx_description
1 polymer ?
#
loop_
_entity_poly.entity_id
_entity_poly.type
_entity_poly.pdbx_seq_one_letter_code
_entity_poly.pdbx_strand_id
1 'polypeptide(L)'
;GKIKALVGAFPMELSVLGQTLKVFGIGTVSVHPYSRGCGYMKQLMNMALGDMKEQGFHLSCLGGKRQRYEHFGYTPCGQKLSFTLNNENIKYRLNHYVNENLIFKGVTDDIEQAYELYNKAQFKVTREKSVFLDWLRSWDFNVYFVYECNHFIGYVVVNKENTYISELVVKNDEDYIRVLATYIHNNKADFVNFELPVWEKQKIKQLTQVAEDVTLHHAYQFNVLNYEEIIAQLLHFKASYADLIDGVLSFEVLDYGMFVISVENGEVTVSKFEGECDVLLSHIEAMQLFFSPFGQHLVDDELFNHLIHSWFPAPLFMPTQDKV
;
A
#
# COMPACT_ATOMS: atom_id res chain seq x y z
N GLY A 1 -15.49 35.93 -3.54
CA GLY A 1 -16.31 34.76 -3.18
C GLY A 1 -15.72 34.05 -1.95
N LYS A 2 -16.52 33.23 -1.28
CA LYS A 2 -16.04 32.40 -0.15
C LYS A 2 -16.07 30.94 -0.58
N ILE A 3 -14.98 30.18 -0.29
CA ILE A 3 -14.93 28.73 -0.51
C ILE A 3 -15.95 28.07 0.43
N LYS A 4 -16.84 27.26 -0.14
CA LYS A 4 -17.90 26.53 0.61
C LYS A 4 -17.59 25.07 0.81
N ALA A 5 -16.88 24.45 -0.12
CA ALA A 5 -16.42 23.07 -0.05
C ALA A 5 -15.11 22.91 -0.83
N LEU A 6 -14.34 21.90 -0.49
CA LEU A 6 -13.09 21.53 -1.12
C LEU A 6 -12.98 20.01 -1.18
N VAL A 7 -12.48 19.50 -2.29
CA VAL A 7 -11.95 18.15 -2.47
C VAL A 7 -10.58 18.30 -3.09
N GLY A 8 -9.55 17.86 -2.40
CA GLY A 8 -8.18 17.84 -2.92
C GLY A 8 -7.99 16.61 -3.82
N ALA A 9 -7.28 16.84 -4.92
CA ALA A 9 -7.00 15.87 -5.96
C ALA A 9 -5.49 15.78 -6.15
N PHE A 10 -4.91 14.59 -5.93
CA PHE A 10 -3.47 14.37 -5.89
C PHE A 10 -3.09 13.25 -6.86
N PRO A 11 -2.75 13.60 -8.13
CA PRO A 11 -2.26 12.61 -9.09
C PRO A 11 -0.90 12.07 -8.63
N MET A 12 -0.73 10.75 -8.73
CA MET A 12 0.49 10.04 -8.40
C MET A 12 0.67 8.84 -9.32
N GLU A 13 1.85 8.26 -9.32
CA GLU A 13 2.17 7.07 -10.09
C GLU A 13 2.63 5.95 -9.14
N LEU A 14 2.04 4.77 -9.31
CA LEU A 14 2.48 3.55 -8.65
C LEU A 14 3.30 2.73 -9.64
N SER A 15 4.57 2.53 -9.35
CA SER A 15 5.44 1.67 -10.14
C SER A 15 5.40 0.24 -9.61
N VAL A 16 5.02 -0.70 -10.47
CA VAL A 16 4.96 -2.14 -10.18
C VAL A 16 5.79 -2.87 -11.23
N LEU A 17 6.88 -3.53 -10.83
CA LEU A 17 7.85 -4.17 -11.75
C LEU A 17 8.33 -3.25 -12.89
N GLY A 18 8.43 -1.94 -12.62
CA GLY A 18 8.82 -0.93 -13.61
C GLY A 18 7.70 -0.47 -14.55
N GLN A 19 6.51 -1.05 -14.47
CA GLN A 19 5.32 -0.55 -15.16
C GLN A 19 4.63 0.51 -14.30
N THR A 20 4.02 1.50 -14.92
CA THR A 20 3.39 2.63 -14.23
C THR A 20 1.88 2.52 -14.23
N LEU A 21 1.29 2.50 -13.05
CA LEU A 21 -0.15 2.66 -12.83
C LEU A 21 -0.46 4.10 -12.43
N LYS A 22 -1.40 4.74 -13.12
CA LYS A 22 -1.87 6.08 -12.78
C LYS A 22 -2.83 5.98 -11.59
N VAL A 23 -2.47 6.61 -10.49
CA VAL A 23 -3.25 6.61 -9.24
C VAL A 23 -3.67 8.03 -8.89
N PHE A 24 -4.86 8.18 -8.33
CA PHE A 24 -5.39 9.47 -7.93
C PHE A 24 -5.79 9.46 -6.46
N GLY A 25 -5.07 10.20 -5.64
CA GLY A 25 -5.42 10.39 -4.24
C GLY A 25 -6.51 11.44 -4.05
N ILE A 26 -7.50 11.13 -3.22
CA ILE A 26 -8.50 12.11 -2.74
C ILE A 26 -8.21 12.46 -1.29
N GLY A 27 -7.96 13.73 -1.03
CA GLY A 27 -7.69 14.23 0.31
C GLY A 27 -8.38 15.56 0.60
N THR A 28 -8.17 16.08 1.81
CA THR A 28 -8.67 17.39 2.27
C THR A 28 -10.17 17.62 2.03
N VAL A 29 -10.98 16.56 2.03
CA VAL A 29 -12.44 16.66 1.78
C VAL A 29 -13.12 17.42 2.91
N SER A 30 -13.58 18.62 2.63
CA SER A 30 -14.21 19.46 3.64
C SER A 30 -15.38 20.29 3.08
N VAL A 31 -16.36 20.56 3.96
CA VAL A 31 -17.50 21.44 3.66
C VAL A 31 -17.66 22.41 4.81
N HIS A 32 -17.72 23.70 4.47
CA HIS A 32 -17.93 24.78 5.45
C HIS A 32 -19.18 24.49 6.29
N PRO A 33 -19.16 24.63 7.62
CA PRO A 33 -20.28 24.27 8.50
C PRO A 33 -21.64 24.81 8.05
N TYR A 34 -21.71 26.08 7.66
CA TYR A 34 -22.94 26.73 7.19
C TYR A 34 -23.38 26.33 5.76
N SER A 35 -22.60 25.48 5.09
CA SER A 35 -22.90 24.96 3.75
C SER A 35 -23.13 23.45 3.73
N ARG A 36 -23.19 22.83 4.90
CA ARG A 36 -23.52 21.39 5.03
C ARG A 36 -24.97 21.14 4.62
N GLY A 37 -25.25 19.94 4.12
CA GLY A 37 -26.57 19.58 3.63
C GLY A 37 -26.91 20.08 2.20
N CYS A 38 -26.07 20.93 1.59
CA CYS A 38 -26.27 21.46 0.24
C CYS A 38 -25.77 20.54 -0.89
N GLY A 39 -25.27 19.34 -0.58
CA GLY A 39 -24.80 18.37 -1.58
C GLY A 39 -23.42 18.67 -2.20
N TYR A 40 -22.70 19.70 -1.76
CA TYR A 40 -21.43 20.12 -2.38
C TYR A 40 -20.35 19.03 -2.37
N MET A 41 -20.23 18.26 -1.29
CA MET A 41 -19.29 17.14 -1.25
C MET A 41 -19.60 16.12 -2.35
N LYS A 42 -20.87 15.71 -2.48
CA LYS A 42 -21.31 14.74 -3.50
C LYS A 42 -20.99 15.26 -4.91
N GLN A 43 -21.28 16.53 -5.16
CA GLN A 43 -21.01 17.16 -6.45
C GLN A 43 -19.52 17.16 -6.78
N LEU A 44 -18.66 17.60 -5.84
CA LEU A 44 -17.20 17.65 -6.05
C LEU A 44 -16.57 16.26 -6.19
N MET A 45 -17.02 15.27 -5.41
CA MET A 45 -16.57 13.88 -5.54
C MET A 45 -16.93 13.29 -6.90
N ASN A 46 -18.17 13.51 -7.37
CA ASN A 46 -18.59 13.02 -8.68
C ASN A 46 -17.80 13.69 -9.82
N MET A 47 -17.52 14.99 -9.71
CA MET A 47 -16.66 15.69 -10.67
C MET A 47 -15.25 15.08 -10.68
N ALA A 48 -14.63 14.90 -9.51
CA ALA A 48 -13.30 14.30 -9.41
C ALA A 48 -13.26 12.89 -10.02
N LEU A 49 -14.27 12.04 -9.77
CA LEU A 49 -14.36 10.71 -10.37
C LEU A 49 -14.55 10.75 -11.90
N GLY A 50 -15.32 11.73 -12.40
CA GLY A 50 -15.46 11.97 -13.84
C GLY A 50 -14.12 12.34 -14.47
N ASP A 51 -13.44 13.32 -13.89
CA ASP A 51 -12.12 13.79 -14.35
C ASP A 51 -11.09 12.64 -14.37
N MET A 52 -11.09 11.78 -13.33
CA MET A 52 -10.19 10.62 -13.26
C MET A 52 -10.44 9.63 -14.42
N LYS A 53 -11.70 9.31 -14.70
CA LYS A 53 -12.07 8.40 -15.80
C LYS A 53 -11.68 9.00 -17.17
N GLU A 54 -11.97 10.27 -17.39
CA GLU A 54 -11.62 10.98 -18.64
C GLU A 54 -10.11 11.06 -18.86
N GLN A 55 -9.32 11.23 -17.80
CA GLN A 55 -7.86 11.29 -17.85
C GLN A 55 -7.19 9.90 -17.84
N GLY A 56 -7.97 8.81 -17.79
CA GLY A 56 -7.46 7.44 -17.85
C GLY A 56 -6.66 7.03 -16.60
N PHE A 57 -7.09 7.43 -15.41
CA PHE A 57 -6.55 6.89 -14.18
C PHE A 57 -7.04 5.47 -13.96
N HIS A 58 -6.18 4.61 -13.41
CA HIS A 58 -6.46 3.19 -13.22
C HIS A 58 -7.04 2.91 -11.81
N LEU A 59 -6.61 3.68 -10.83
CA LEU A 59 -6.91 3.48 -9.41
C LEU A 59 -7.11 4.83 -8.72
N SER A 60 -8.02 4.89 -7.77
CA SER A 60 -8.10 5.99 -6.82
C SER A 60 -8.02 5.49 -5.38
N CYS A 61 -7.52 6.33 -4.47
CA CYS A 61 -7.40 6.02 -3.06
C CYS A 61 -7.74 7.21 -2.17
N LEU A 62 -8.17 6.93 -0.95
CA LEU A 62 -8.43 7.95 0.07
C LEU A 62 -8.36 7.40 1.50
N GLY A 63 -8.11 8.32 2.46
CA GLY A 63 -8.33 8.07 3.88
C GLY A 63 -9.69 8.59 4.34
N GLY A 64 -10.45 7.77 5.11
CA GLY A 64 -11.71 8.23 5.64
C GLY A 64 -12.63 7.14 6.18
N LYS A 65 -13.86 7.51 6.50
CA LYS A 65 -14.86 6.56 7.01
C LYS A 65 -15.52 5.82 5.84
N ARG A 66 -15.54 4.49 5.88
CA ARG A 66 -16.17 3.62 4.88
C ARG A 66 -17.57 4.09 4.49
N GLN A 67 -18.47 4.31 5.48
CA GLN A 67 -19.86 4.70 5.26
C GLN A 67 -20.03 6.02 4.49
N ARG A 68 -18.97 6.85 4.45
CA ARG A 68 -18.97 8.13 3.72
C ARG A 68 -18.58 7.99 2.27
N TYR A 69 -17.74 7.01 1.94
CA TYR A 69 -17.10 6.93 0.63
C TYR A 69 -17.49 5.69 -0.19
N GLU A 70 -18.15 4.70 0.44
CA GLU A 70 -18.55 3.46 -0.24
C GLU A 70 -19.53 3.73 -1.41
N HIS A 71 -20.44 4.69 -1.27
CA HIS A 71 -21.37 5.08 -2.34
C HIS A 71 -20.69 5.85 -3.51
N PHE A 72 -19.40 6.16 -3.40
CA PHE A 72 -18.54 6.64 -4.48
C PHE A 72 -17.66 5.53 -5.06
N GLY A 73 -17.84 4.29 -4.66
CA GLY A 73 -17.06 3.14 -5.11
C GLY A 73 -15.80 2.83 -4.28
N TYR A 74 -15.53 3.56 -3.19
CA TYR A 74 -14.38 3.27 -2.34
C TYR A 74 -14.72 2.23 -1.28
N THR A 75 -13.86 1.22 -1.14
CA THR A 75 -13.99 0.22 -0.07
C THR A 75 -12.64 -0.09 0.56
N PRO A 76 -12.59 -0.42 1.87
CA PRO A 76 -11.37 -0.92 2.48
C PRO A 76 -10.90 -2.20 1.79
N CYS A 77 -9.69 -2.18 1.26
CA CYS A 77 -9.06 -3.34 0.63
C CYS A 77 -7.53 -3.19 0.59
N GLY A 78 -6.85 -4.03 -0.21
CA GLY A 78 -5.41 -4.18 -0.11
C GLY A 78 -5.02 -4.90 1.19
N GLN A 79 -3.74 -5.27 1.32
CA GLN A 79 -3.25 -6.09 2.42
C GLN A 79 -2.03 -5.47 3.07
N LYS A 80 -2.02 -5.44 4.40
CA LYS A 80 -0.86 -5.11 5.20
C LYS A 80 -0.81 -5.94 6.47
N LEU A 81 0.39 -6.23 6.92
CA LEU A 81 0.65 -6.78 8.24
C LEU A 81 1.12 -5.66 9.16
N SER A 82 0.46 -5.51 10.29
CA SER A 82 0.87 -4.60 11.37
C SER A 82 1.59 -5.38 12.45
N PHE A 83 2.72 -4.84 12.88
CA PHE A 83 3.56 -5.40 13.94
C PHE A 83 3.65 -4.42 15.09
N THR A 84 3.59 -4.96 16.31
CA THR A 84 3.86 -4.21 17.54
C THR A 84 5.02 -4.85 18.26
N LEU A 85 6.04 -4.06 18.57
CA LEU A 85 7.15 -4.43 19.44
C LEU A 85 7.06 -3.63 20.72
N ASN A 86 6.98 -4.31 21.86
CA ASN A 86 6.94 -3.71 23.18
C ASN A 86 8.27 -3.86 23.92
N ASN A 87 8.40 -3.28 25.11
CA ASN A 87 9.61 -3.33 25.92
C ASN A 87 10.10 -4.75 26.25
N GLU A 88 9.20 -5.72 26.38
CA GLU A 88 9.58 -7.10 26.67
C GLU A 88 10.18 -7.76 25.42
N ASN A 89 9.57 -7.55 24.25
CA ASN A 89 10.15 -8.03 22.99
C ASN A 89 11.53 -7.43 22.76
N ILE A 90 11.69 -6.12 23.02
CA ILE A 90 12.97 -5.43 22.90
C ILE A 90 14.00 -6.06 23.83
N LYS A 91 13.66 -6.23 25.11
CA LYS A 91 14.58 -6.75 26.11
C LYS A 91 14.98 -8.21 25.89
N TYR A 92 14.03 -9.08 25.53
CA TYR A 92 14.25 -10.53 25.55
C TYR A 92 14.49 -11.11 24.14
N ARG A 93 14.06 -10.44 23.09
CA ARG A 93 14.13 -10.96 21.71
C ARG A 93 15.03 -10.14 20.80
N LEU A 94 15.02 -8.80 20.93
CA LEU A 94 15.77 -7.92 20.02
C LEU A 94 17.13 -7.48 20.56
N ASN A 95 17.36 -7.56 21.87
CA ASN A 95 18.60 -7.01 22.46
C ASN A 95 19.88 -7.59 21.88
N HIS A 96 19.88 -8.86 21.45
CA HIS A 96 21.05 -9.49 20.83
C HIS A 96 21.31 -9.06 19.38
N TYR A 97 20.36 -8.36 18.73
CA TYR A 97 20.56 -7.74 17.42
C TYR A 97 21.06 -6.30 17.51
N VAL A 98 21.09 -5.71 18.72
CA VAL A 98 21.58 -4.34 18.90
C VAL A 98 23.06 -4.28 18.49
N ASN A 99 23.39 -3.30 17.65
CA ASN A 99 24.72 -3.07 17.15
C ASN A 99 25.16 -1.62 17.44
N GLU A 100 26.00 -1.43 18.45
CA GLU A 100 26.49 -0.12 18.90
C GLU A 100 27.31 0.64 17.82
N ASN A 101 27.77 -0.04 16.78
CA ASN A 101 28.46 0.59 15.65
C ASN A 101 27.52 1.27 14.65
N LEU A 102 26.20 1.08 14.80
CA LEU A 102 25.20 1.77 13.99
C LEU A 102 24.96 3.19 14.50
N ILE A 103 25.12 4.14 13.60
CA ILE A 103 24.95 5.56 13.89
C ILE A 103 23.73 6.08 13.12
N PHE A 104 22.78 6.67 13.83
CA PHE A 104 21.62 7.34 13.27
C PHE A 104 21.88 8.84 13.22
N LYS A 105 21.93 9.40 12.02
CA LYS A 105 22.13 10.85 11.83
C LYS A 105 20.87 11.45 11.22
N GLY A 106 20.55 12.68 11.60
CA GLY A 106 19.61 13.49 10.83
C GLY A 106 20.06 13.59 9.36
N VAL A 107 19.23 14.21 8.53
CA VAL A 107 19.49 14.28 7.10
C VAL A 107 20.87 14.88 6.82
N THR A 108 21.63 14.20 5.97
CA THR A 108 22.98 14.55 5.50
C THR A 108 22.98 14.68 3.97
N ASP A 109 24.14 14.86 3.36
CA ASP A 109 24.32 14.92 1.90
C ASP A 109 24.03 13.59 1.18
N ASP A 110 23.80 12.47 1.94
CA ASP A 110 23.51 11.14 1.39
C ASP A 110 22.06 10.94 0.94
N ILE A 111 21.28 12.00 0.76
CA ILE A 111 19.91 11.94 0.23
C ILE A 111 19.84 11.25 -1.13
N GLU A 112 20.87 11.39 -1.95
CA GLU A 112 21.02 10.69 -3.22
C GLU A 112 21.03 9.18 -3.02
N GLN A 113 21.84 8.66 -2.11
CA GLN A 113 21.92 7.23 -1.82
C GLN A 113 20.59 6.70 -1.25
N ALA A 114 19.90 7.49 -0.44
CA ALA A 114 18.57 7.13 0.09
C ALA A 114 17.52 7.06 -1.05
N TYR A 115 17.54 8.00 -1.98
CA TYR A 115 16.67 8.01 -3.14
C TYR A 115 16.93 6.81 -4.07
N GLU A 116 18.20 6.51 -4.36
CA GLU A 116 18.57 5.34 -5.15
C GLU A 116 18.13 4.04 -4.48
N LEU A 117 18.27 3.96 -3.15
CA LEU A 117 17.86 2.80 -2.38
C LEU A 117 16.33 2.62 -2.42
N TYR A 118 15.55 3.68 -2.24
CA TYR A 118 14.10 3.67 -2.39
C TYR A 118 13.67 3.14 -3.77
N ASN A 119 14.35 3.59 -4.81
CA ASN A 119 14.01 3.22 -6.19
C ASN A 119 14.29 1.76 -6.56
N LYS A 120 15.01 0.99 -5.74
CA LYS A 120 15.19 -0.45 -5.94
C LYS A 120 13.93 -1.27 -5.65
N ALA A 121 12.97 -0.73 -4.91
CA ALA A 121 11.72 -1.42 -4.63
C ALA A 121 10.93 -1.68 -5.93
N GLN A 122 10.47 -2.92 -6.10
CA GLN A 122 9.69 -3.34 -7.26
C GLN A 122 8.23 -2.86 -7.21
N PHE A 123 7.76 -2.49 -6.02
CA PHE A 123 6.44 -1.90 -5.79
C PHE A 123 6.64 -0.62 -4.96
N LYS A 124 6.37 0.53 -5.55
CA LYS A 124 6.55 1.85 -4.91
C LYS A 124 5.73 2.93 -5.58
N VAL A 125 5.41 3.98 -4.85
CA VAL A 125 4.95 5.24 -5.45
C VAL A 125 6.15 5.95 -6.06
N THR A 126 6.01 6.47 -7.26
CA THR A 126 7.06 7.28 -7.91
C THR A 126 7.16 8.62 -7.19
N ARG A 127 8.32 8.90 -6.61
CA ARG A 127 8.62 10.18 -5.93
C ARG A 127 9.66 10.94 -6.73
N GLU A 128 9.43 12.22 -6.95
CA GLU A 128 10.43 13.07 -7.60
C GLU A 128 11.63 13.31 -6.68
N LYS A 129 12.84 13.20 -7.25
CA LYS A 129 14.09 13.37 -6.51
C LYS A 129 14.19 14.73 -5.83
N SER A 130 13.73 15.79 -6.50
CA SER A 130 13.79 17.18 -6.01
C SER A 130 13.02 17.42 -4.71
N VAL A 131 11.97 16.63 -4.45
CA VAL A 131 11.09 16.74 -3.28
C VAL A 131 11.11 15.47 -2.42
N PHE A 132 12.04 14.54 -2.68
CA PHE A 132 12.09 13.24 -1.99
C PHE A 132 12.19 13.38 -0.47
N LEU A 133 13.03 14.32 0.02
CA LEU A 133 13.16 14.58 1.45
C LEU A 133 11.87 15.15 2.06
N ASP A 134 11.19 16.05 1.35
CA ASP A 134 9.92 16.61 1.81
C ASP A 134 8.84 15.53 1.88
N TRP A 135 8.89 14.58 0.94
CA TRP A 135 8.02 13.40 0.96
C TRP A 135 8.26 12.52 2.18
N LEU A 136 9.52 12.19 2.49
CA LEU A 136 9.86 11.41 3.68
C LEU A 136 9.46 12.12 4.99
N ARG A 137 9.46 13.44 5.00
CA ARG A 137 9.04 14.28 6.14
C ARG A 137 7.55 14.60 6.17
N SER A 138 6.78 14.15 5.18
CA SER A 138 5.34 14.37 5.18
C SER A 138 4.70 13.85 6.46
N TRP A 139 3.55 14.41 6.84
CA TRP A 139 2.87 14.06 8.10
C TRP A 139 3.70 14.32 9.36
N ASP A 140 4.70 15.21 9.27
CA ASP A 140 5.52 15.63 10.41
C ASP A 140 6.43 14.52 10.97
N PHE A 141 6.93 13.66 10.08
CA PHE A 141 7.85 12.57 10.41
C PHE A 141 9.31 13.02 10.44
N ASN A 142 10.11 12.37 11.27
CA ASN A 142 11.57 12.51 11.33
C ASN A 142 12.24 11.48 10.41
N VAL A 143 13.35 11.88 9.79
CA VAL A 143 14.17 11.03 8.93
C VAL A 143 15.55 10.89 9.53
N TYR A 144 16.01 9.65 9.69
CA TYR A 144 17.36 9.32 10.13
C TYR A 144 18.05 8.45 9.10
N PHE A 145 19.24 8.88 8.69
CA PHE A 145 20.14 8.07 7.86
C PHE A 145 21.00 7.19 8.75
N VAL A 146 21.19 5.93 8.34
CA VAL A 146 21.84 4.90 9.11
C VAL A 146 23.21 4.59 8.52
N TYR A 147 24.22 4.61 9.37
CA TYR A 147 25.60 4.36 8.99
C TYR A 147 26.21 3.24 9.83
N GLU A 148 27.08 2.46 9.19
CA GLU A 148 27.99 1.54 9.84
C GLU A 148 29.41 1.82 9.34
N CYS A 149 30.37 2.04 10.26
CA CYS A 149 31.77 2.42 9.90
C CYS A 149 31.84 3.59 8.88
N ASN A 150 30.99 4.61 9.05
CA ASN A 150 30.84 5.76 8.16
C ASN A 150 30.27 5.45 6.75
N HIS A 151 29.82 4.23 6.47
CA HIS A 151 29.14 3.89 5.22
C HIS A 151 27.63 3.96 5.43
N PHE A 152 26.94 4.65 4.53
CA PHE A 152 25.48 4.67 4.50
C PHE A 152 24.93 3.25 4.22
N ILE A 153 24.04 2.76 5.07
CA ILE A 153 23.43 1.43 4.93
C ILE A 153 21.90 1.46 4.79
N GLY A 154 21.27 2.60 5.08
CA GLY A 154 19.82 2.73 4.97
C GLY A 154 19.26 3.97 5.63
N TYR A 155 17.95 4.04 5.75
CA TYR A 155 17.25 5.13 6.45
C TYR A 155 16.01 4.63 7.19
N VAL A 156 15.59 5.41 8.19
CA VAL A 156 14.37 5.20 9.00
C VAL A 156 13.54 6.48 8.95
N VAL A 157 12.24 6.32 8.72
CA VAL A 157 11.24 7.39 8.82
C VAL A 157 10.29 7.06 9.95
N VAL A 158 10.15 7.96 10.92
CA VAL A 158 9.44 7.69 12.16
C VAL A 158 8.67 8.92 12.63
N ASN A 159 7.52 8.72 13.28
CA ASN A 159 6.76 9.81 13.86
C ASN A 159 7.54 10.51 15.01
N LYS A 160 7.12 11.70 15.41
CA LYS A 160 7.81 12.50 16.44
C LYS A 160 7.95 11.80 17.78
N GLU A 161 6.97 10.96 18.13
CA GLU A 161 6.93 10.24 19.40
C GLU A 161 7.81 8.97 19.40
N ASN A 162 8.44 8.63 18.29
CA ASN A 162 9.22 7.40 18.06
C ASN A 162 8.43 6.10 18.30
N THR A 163 7.11 6.13 18.12
CA THR A 163 6.20 5.01 18.37
C THR A 163 5.68 4.36 17.09
N TYR A 164 5.93 4.97 15.92
CA TYR A 164 5.51 4.45 14.63
C TYR A 164 6.58 4.69 13.56
N ILE A 165 7.09 3.59 12.99
CA ILE A 165 8.01 3.62 11.86
C ILE A 165 7.19 3.46 10.59
N SER A 166 7.21 4.47 9.72
CA SER A 166 6.50 4.42 8.44
C SER A 166 7.34 3.81 7.32
N GLU A 167 8.65 4.03 7.35
CA GLU A 167 9.61 3.41 6.42
C GLU A 167 10.89 3.02 7.16
N LEU A 168 11.38 1.82 6.88
CA LEU A 168 12.72 1.38 7.21
C LEU A 168 13.26 0.66 5.98
N VAL A 169 14.24 1.27 5.35
CA VAL A 169 14.83 0.77 4.09
C VAL A 169 16.33 0.60 4.29
N VAL A 170 16.83 -0.59 3.98
CA VAL A 170 18.24 -0.97 4.16
C VAL A 170 18.81 -1.52 2.85
N LYS A 171 20.14 -1.42 2.68
CA LYS A 171 20.82 -1.94 1.48
C LYS A 171 20.76 -3.46 1.39
N ASN A 172 20.82 -4.15 2.53
CA ASN A 172 20.75 -5.61 2.62
C ASN A 172 19.65 -6.00 3.62
N ASP A 173 18.79 -6.93 3.26
CA ASP A 173 17.68 -7.37 4.12
C ASP A 173 18.15 -7.96 5.47
N GLU A 174 19.38 -8.47 5.54
CA GLU A 174 19.99 -8.95 6.78
C GLU A 174 20.19 -7.82 7.81
N ASP A 175 20.33 -6.59 7.34
CA ASP A 175 20.50 -5.41 8.19
C ASP A 175 19.19 -4.93 8.82
N TYR A 176 18.05 -5.36 8.28
CA TYR A 176 16.74 -4.84 8.67
C TYR A 176 16.49 -4.96 10.18
N ILE A 177 16.62 -6.18 10.71
CA ILE A 177 16.31 -6.45 12.12
C ILE A 177 17.32 -5.77 13.07
N ARG A 178 18.62 -5.70 12.71
CA ARG A 178 19.64 -5.05 13.54
C ARG A 178 19.51 -3.53 13.54
N VAL A 179 19.11 -2.92 12.41
CA VAL A 179 18.83 -1.49 12.35
C VAL A 179 17.60 -1.16 13.20
N LEU A 180 16.52 -1.95 13.07
CA LEU A 180 15.31 -1.81 13.85
C LEU A 180 15.60 -1.93 15.35
N ALA A 181 16.28 -3.00 15.76
CA ALA A 181 16.63 -3.25 17.17
C ALA A 181 17.46 -2.12 17.78
N THR A 182 18.49 -1.68 17.04
CA THR A 182 19.35 -0.59 17.51
C THR A 182 18.64 0.73 17.57
N TYR A 183 17.77 1.02 16.60
CA TYR A 183 16.93 2.23 16.62
C TYR A 183 16.04 2.27 17.86
N ILE A 184 15.33 1.19 18.14
CA ILE A 184 14.41 1.11 19.30
C ILE A 184 15.20 1.23 20.61
N HIS A 185 16.35 0.51 20.71
CA HIS A 185 17.22 0.57 21.89
C HIS A 185 17.69 1.99 22.19
N ASN A 186 18.15 2.71 21.18
CA ASN A 186 18.69 4.07 21.33
C ASN A 186 17.60 5.08 21.74
N ASN A 187 16.39 4.92 21.24
CA ASN A 187 15.26 5.85 21.50
C ASN A 187 14.44 5.49 22.74
N LYS A 188 14.71 4.34 23.39
CA LYS A 188 14.02 3.88 24.62
C LYS A 188 12.50 3.92 24.49
N ALA A 189 11.98 3.61 23.31
CA ALA A 189 10.55 3.60 23.06
C ALA A 189 9.86 2.47 23.85
N ASP A 190 8.72 2.77 24.47
CA ASP A 190 7.93 1.77 25.21
C ASP A 190 7.32 0.73 24.30
N PHE A 191 6.94 1.16 23.12
CA PHE A 191 6.49 0.30 22.02
C PHE A 191 6.78 0.97 20.68
N VAL A 192 6.86 0.17 19.62
CA VAL A 192 6.97 0.65 18.25
C VAL A 192 6.05 -0.17 17.36
N ASN A 193 5.24 0.54 16.58
CA ASN A 193 4.38 -0.03 15.57
C ASN A 193 4.97 0.22 14.18
N PHE A 194 4.74 -0.72 13.27
CA PHE A 194 5.05 -0.53 11.86
C PHE A 194 4.24 -1.49 10.99
N GLU A 195 4.17 -1.20 9.72
CA GLU A 195 3.36 -1.93 8.77
C GLU A 195 4.21 -2.40 7.59
N LEU A 196 3.98 -3.64 7.15
CA LEU A 196 4.63 -4.20 5.96
C LEU A 196 3.58 -4.73 4.99
N PRO A 197 3.81 -4.60 3.68
CA PRO A 197 3.05 -5.33 2.69
C PRO A 197 3.37 -6.82 2.75
N VAL A 198 2.40 -7.67 2.38
CA VAL A 198 2.48 -9.14 2.55
C VAL A 198 3.57 -9.84 1.74
N TRP A 199 4.13 -9.19 0.74
CA TRP A 199 5.21 -9.75 -0.10
C TRP A 199 6.62 -9.56 0.48
N GLU A 200 6.79 -8.77 1.52
CA GLU A 200 8.07 -8.58 2.21
C GLU A 200 8.47 -9.78 3.08
N LYS A 201 8.50 -10.97 2.45
CA LYS A 201 8.58 -12.29 3.13
C LYS A 201 9.76 -12.40 4.10
N GLN A 202 10.95 -11.89 3.73
CA GLN A 202 12.14 -12.00 4.59
C GLN A 202 12.00 -11.14 5.85
N LYS A 203 11.55 -9.89 5.70
CA LYS A 203 11.30 -8.99 6.83
C LYS A 203 10.19 -9.54 7.73
N ILE A 204 9.10 -10.02 7.14
CA ILE A 204 7.98 -10.65 7.88
C ILE A 204 8.49 -11.85 8.68
N LYS A 205 9.31 -12.74 8.07
CA LYS A 205 9.89 -13.90 8.74
C LYS A 205 10.75 -13.51 9.95
N GLN A 206 11.56 -12.46 9.83
CA GLN A 206 12.36 -11.97 10.95
C GLN A 206 11.47 -11.40 12.08
N LEU A 207 10.47 -10.62 11.72
CA LEU A 207 9.62 -9.92 12.67
C LEU A 207 8.65 -10.83 13.42
N THR A 208 8.09 -11.84 12.77
CA THR A 208 7.20 -12.83 13.42
C THR A 208 7.91 -13.66 14.51
N GLN A 209 9.24 -13.68 14.51
CA GLN A 209 10.02 -14.33 15.57
C GLN A 209 10.21 -13.48 16.83
N VAL A 210 9.98 -12.17 16.73
CA VAL A 210 10.27 -11.22 17.79
C VAL A 210 9.07 -10.37 18.23
N ALA A 211 8.10 -10.15 17.36
CA ALA A 211 6.90 -9.37 17.68
C ALA A 211 5.94 -10.15 18.59
N GLU A 212 5.25 -9.43 19.46
CA GLU A 212 4.18 -9.99 20.29
C GLU A 212 2.94 -10.32 19.45
N ASP A 213 2.51 -9.32 18.66
CA ASP A 213 1.33 -9.42 17.82
C ASP A 213 1.66 -9.14 16.36
N VAL A 214 1.01 -9.91 15.48
CA VAL A 214 1.00 -9.68 14.04
C VAL A 214 -0.46 -9.69 13.58
N THR A 215 -0.92 -8.59 13.05
CA THR A 215 -2.32 -8.45 12.63
C THR A 215 -2.43 -8.13 11.14
N LEU A 216 -3.30 -8.88 10.44
CA LEU A 216 -3.62 -8.62 9.03
C LEU A 216 -4.75 -7.60 8.93
N HIS A 217 -4.54 -6.55 8.17
CA HIS A 217 -5.49 -5.46 7.95
C HIS A 217 -5.69 -5.14 6.48
N HIS A 218 -6.79 -4.45 6.17
CA HIS A 218 -6.89 -3.70 4.92
C HIS A 218 -5.79 -2.63 4.86
N ALA A 219 -5.17 -2.48 3.69
CA ALA A 219 -4.08 -1.51 3.53
C ALA A 219 -4.58 -0.07 3.54
N TYR A 220 -5.67 0.21 2.80
CA TYR A 220 -6.25 1.54 2.68
C TYR A 220 -7.68 1.46 2.11
N GLN A 221 -8.29 2.58 1.67
CA GLN A 221 -9.52 2.56 0.88
C GLN A 221 -9.18 2.88 -0.57
N PHE A 222 -9.65 2.03 -1.47
CA PHE A 222 -9.39 2.14 -2.89
C PHE A 222 -10.68 2.08 -3.70
N ASN A 223 -10.60 2.61 -4.92
CA ASN A 223 -11.60 2.51 -5.97
C ASN A 223 -10.89 2.20 -7.29
N VAL A 224 -11.05 1.02 -7.83
CA VAL A 224 -10.49 0.63 -9.13
C VAL A 224 -11.34 1.24 -10.24
N LEU A 225 -10.70 1.93 -11.17
CA LEU A 225 -11.32 2.57 -12.32
C LEU A 225 -11.09 1.78 -13.62
N ASN A 226 -10.02 0.97 -13.65
CA ASN A 226 -9.68 0.08 -14.75
C ASN A 226 -9.21 -1.27 -14.18
N TYR A 227 -10.10 -2.26 -14.18
CA TYR A 227 -9.82 -3.58 -13.62
C TYR A 227 -8.79 -4.36 -14.43
N GLU A 228 -8.84 -4.33 -15.75
CA GLU A 228 -7.92 -5.06 -16.61
C GLU A 228 -6.47 -4.68 -16.30
N GLU A 229 -6.18 -3.38 -16.30
CA GLU A 229 -4.83 -2.88 -16.08
C GLU A 229 -4.34 -3.15 -14.66
N ILE A 230 -5.19 -2.91 -13.64
CA ILE A 230 -4.82 -3.14 -12.24
C ILE A 230 -4.58 -4.61 -11.96
N ILE A 231 -5.47 -5.50 -12.41
CA ILE A 231 -5.34 -6.95 -12.17
C ILE A 231 -4.14 -7.50 -12.91
N ALA A 232 -3.92 -7.11 -14.17
CA ALA A 232 -2.77 -7.55 -14.94
C ALA A 232 -1.45 -7.24 -14.21
N GLN A 233 -1.26 -5.98 -13.82
CA GLN A 233 -0.02 -5.56 -13.15
C GLN A 233 0.17 -6.21 -11.79
N LEU A 234 -0.88 -6.29 -10.98
CA LEU A 234 -0.77 -6.86 -9.63
C LEU A 234 -0.63 -8.38 -9.64
N LEU A 235 -1.26 -9.10 -10.56
CA LEU A 235 -1.05 -10.54 -10.68
C LEU A 235 0.33 -10.88 -11.26
N HIS A 236 0.85 -10.11 -12.24
CA HIS A 236 2.24 -10.22 -12.66
C HIS A 236 3.21 -10.04 -11.48
N PHE A 237 2.95 -9.03 -10.64
CA PHE A 237 3.76 -8.84 -9.44
C PHE A 237 3.61 -10.00 -8.47
N LYS A 238 2.39 -10.53 -8.26
CA LYS A 238 2.17 -11.70 -7.41
C LYS A 238 2.92 -12.93 -7.92
N ALA A 239 2.90 -13.19 -9.23
CA ALA A 239 3.63 -14.28 -9.86
C ALA A 239 5.15 -14.20 -9.65
N SER A 240 5.71 -13.00 -9.43
CA SER A 240 7.15 -12.84 -9.16
C SER A 240 7.59 -13.37 -7.78
N TYR A 241 6.66 -13.59 -6.84
CA TYR A 241 6.99 -14.04 -5.49
C TYR A 241 6.11 -15.21 -4.97
N ALA A 242 5.09 -15.61 -5.72
CA ALA A 242 4.19 -16.72 -5.37
C ALA A 242 3.79 -17.50 -6.62
N ASP A 243 3.68 -18.82 -6.50
CA ASP A 243 3.17 -19.65 -7.59
C ASP A 243 1.66 -19.41 -7.76
N LEU A 244 1.24 -19.17 -9.00
CA LEU A 244 -0.17 -19.05 -9.38
C LEU A 244 -0.57 -20.33 -10.12
N ILE A 245 -1.76 -20.85 -9.82
CA ILE A 245 -2.29 -22.05 -10.48
C ILE A 245 -2.71 -21.67 -11.91
N ASP A 246 -2.28 -22.49 -12.89
CA ASP A 246 -2.66 -22.35 -14.29
C ASP A 246 -4.16 -22.52 -14.47
N GLY A 247 -4.77 -21.67 -15.29
CA GLY A 247 -6.19 -21.70 -15.58
C GLY A 247 -6.69 -20.44 -16.28
N VAL A 248 -7.98 -20.45 -16.55
CA VAL A 248 -8.67 -19.32 -17.21
C VAL A 248 -9.98 -19.06 -16.48
N LEU A 249 -10.29 -17.81 -16.20
CA LEU A 249 -11.57 -17.34 -15.66
C LEU A 249 -11.96 -16.02 -16.27
N SER A 250 -13.22 -15.89 -16.62
CA SER A 250 -13.84 -14.66 -17.12
C SER A 250 -14.70 -14.00 -16.05
N PHE A 251 -14.64 -12.67 -16.00
CA PHE A 251 -15.34 -11.86 -15.01
C PHE A 251 -16.14 -10.76 -15.70
N GLU A 252 -17.34 -10.52 -15.23
CA GLU A 252 -18.09 -9.31 -15.50
C GLU A 252 -18.16 -8.48 -14.22
N VAL A 253 -17.70 -7.24 -14.26
CA VAL A 253 -17.91 -6.26 -13.19
C VAL A 253 -18.91 -5.25 -13.69
N LEU A 254 -20.09 -5.19 -13.04
CA LEU A 254 -21.20 -4.32 -13.43
C LEU A 254 -20.75 -2.87 -13.54
N ASP A 255 -21.11 -2.21 -14.66
CA ASP A 255 -20.73 -0.83 -15.02
C ASP A 255 -19.23 -0.60 -15.34
N TYR A 256 -18.38 -1.65 -15.29
CA TYR A 256 -16.95 -1.55 -15.58
C TYR A 256 -16.49 -2.41 -16.77
N GLY A 257 -17.22 -3.45 -17.11
CA GLY A 257 -17.00 -4.30 -18.30
C GLY A 257 -16.60 -5.73 -17.97
N MET A 258 -16.24 -6.45 -19.02
CA MET A 258 -15.90 -7.86 -18.99
C MET A 258 -14.43 -8.07 -19.35
N PHE A 259 -13.77 -8.99 -18.65
CA PHE A 259 -12.38 -9.37 -18.92
C PHE A 259 -12.14 -10.83 -18.58
N VAL A 260 -11.12 -11.41 -19.19
CA VAL A 260 -10.65 -12.76 -18.91
C VAL A 260 -9.23 -12.70 -18.37
N ILE A 261 -8.98 -13.50 -17.35
CA ILE A 261 -7.66 -13.73 -16.77
C ILE A 261 -7.22 -15.13 -17.20
N SER A 262 -6.02 -15.24 -17.75
CA SER A 262 -5.36 -16.52 -18.03
C SER A 262 -4.01 -16.55 -17.35
N VAL A 263 -3.73 -17.65 -16.66
CA VAL A 263 -2.42 -17.96 -16.09
C VAL A 263 -1.93 -19.24 -16.75
N GLU A 264 -0.75 -19.19 -17.36
CA GLU A 264 -0.12 -20.33 -17.99
C GLU A 264 1.38 -20.33 -17.70
N ASN A 265 1.88 -21.37 -17.03
CA ASN A 265 3.30 -21.49 -16.63
C ASN A 265 3.83 -20.26 -15.85
N GLY A 266 2.98 -19.63 -15.03
CA GLY A 266 3.30 -18.42 -14.27
C GLY A 266 3.21 -17.11 -15.05
N GLU A 267 2.93 -17.15 -16.34
CA GLU A 267 2.62 -15.97 -17.14
C GLU A 267 1.15 -15.60 -17.00
N VAL A 268 0.90 -14.33 -16.69
CA VAL A 268 -0.44 -13.79 -16.49
C VAL A 268 -0.84 -12.95 -17.69
N THR A 269 -2.00 -13.18 -18.24
CA THR A 269 -2.61 -12.30 -19.24
C THR A 269 -4.01 -11.88 -18.80
N VAL A 270 -4.33 -10.61 -19.00
CA VAL A 270 -5.68 -10.08 -18.77
C VAL A 270 -6.08 -9.32 -20.02
N SER A 271 -7.25 -9.63 -20.56
CA SER A 271 -7.74 -9.00 -21.78
C SER A 271 -9.25 -8.81 -21.73
N LYS A 272 -9.74 -7.87 -22.54
CA LYS A 272 -11.19 -7.69 -22.72
C LYS A 272 -11.83 -8.99 -23.19
N PHE A 273 -13.03 -9.21 -22.71
CA PHE A 273 -13.83 -10.37 -23.02
C PHE A 273 -15.22 -9.94 -23.49
N GLU A 274 -15.79 -10.70 -24.42
CA GLU A 274 -17.16 -10.55 -24.87
C GLU A 274 -17.81 -11.94 -24.88
N GLY A 275 -18.90 -12.11 -24.13
CA GLY A 275 -19.60 -13.39 -24.01
C GLY A 275 -20.20 -13.58 -22.63
N GLU A 276 -20.55 -14.84 -22.32
CA GLU A 276 -21.03 -15.22 -20.99
C GLU A 276 -19.83 -15.41 -20.06
N CYS A 277 -19.81 -14.71 -18.93
CA CYS A 277 -18.74 -14.76 -17.97
C CYS A 277 -18.97 -15.82 -16.91
N ASP A 278 -17.86 -16.41 -16.39
CA ASP A 278 -17.90 -17.39 -15.31
C ASP A 278 -18.36 -16.76 -13.98
N VAL A 279 -18.01 -15.49 -13.75
CA VAL A 279 -18.27 -14.78 -12.50
C VAL A 279 -18.81 -13.38 -12.78
N LEU A 280 -19.98 -13.08 -12.20
CA LEU A 280 -20.63 -11.76 -12.23
C LEU A 280 -20.54 -11.10 -10.86
N LEU A 281 -20.03 -9.87 -10.80
CA LEU A 281 -19.81 -9.12 -9.56
C LEU A 281 -20.30 -7.68 -9.69
N SER A 282 -20.86 -7.15 -8.63
CA SER A 282 -20.92 -5.70 -8.45
C SER A 282 -19.52 -5.11 -8.23
N HIS A 283 -19.36 -3.79 -8.41
CA HIS A 283 -18.09 -3.15 -8.17
C HIS A 283 -17.51 -3.40 -6.76
N ILE A 284 -18.35 -3.32 -5.72
CA ILE A 284 -17.89 -3.52 -4.34
C ILE A 284 -17.49 -4.98 -4.09
N GLU A 285 -18.25 -5.95 -4.61
CA GLU A 285 -17.88 -7.37 -4.53
C GLU A 285 -16.56 -7.65 -5.25
N ALA A 286 -16.37 -7.08 -6.45
CA ALA A 286 -15.12 -7.19 -7.18
C ALA A 286 -13.92 -6.61 -6.40
N MET A 287 -14.08 -5.41 -5.82
CA MET A 287 -13.05 -4.83 -4.95
C MET A 287 -12.71 -5.72 -3.77
N GLN A 288 -13.73 -6.33 -3.16
CA GLN A 288 -13.56 -7.21 -2.01
C GLN A 288 -12.93 -8.54 -2.41
N LEU A 289 -13.39 -9.18 -3.47
CA LEU A 289 -12.86 -10.45 -3.96
C LEU A 289 -11.39 -10.30 -4.39
N PHE A 290 -11.11 -9.30 -5.24
CA PHE A 290 -9.81 -9.19 -5.87
C PHE A 290 -8.72 -8.62 -4.97
N PHE A 291 -9.08 -7.83 -3.94
CA PHE A 291 -8.06 -7.08 -3.18
C PHE A 291 -8.19 -7.19 -1.66
N SER A 292 -9.33 -7.64 -1.10
CA SER A 292 -9.45 -7.76 0.35
C SER A 292 -8.76 -9.03 0.88
N PRO A 293 -8.05 -8.96 2.01
CA PRO A 293 -7.53 -10.15 2.68
C PRO A 293 -8.63 -11.11 3.16
N PHE A 294 -9.87 -10.65 3.18
CA PHE A 294 -11.06 -11.41 3.62
C PHE A 294 -11.99 -11.77 2.45
N GLY A 295 -11.55 -11.57 1.21
CA GLY A 295 -12.35 -11.78 0.01
C GLY A 295 -13.00 -13.16 -0.07
N GLN A 296 -12.27 -14.19 0.36
CA GLN A 296 -12.76 -15.58 0.43
C GLN A 296 -14.03 -15.79 1.29
N HIS A 297 -14.35 -14.86 2.19
CA HIS A 297 -15.55 -14.94 3.04
C HIS A 297 -16.73 -14.14 2.47
N LEU A 298 -16.57 -13.53 1.30
CA LEU A 298 -17.53 -12.60 0.71
C LEU A 298 -18.17 -13.14 -0.57
N VAL A 299 -17.68 -14.26 -1.07
CA VAL A 299 -18.17 -14.92 -2.29
C VAL A 299 -18.72 -16.28 -1.90
N ASP A 300 -19.78 -16.72 -2.57
CA ASP A 300 -20.36 -18.05 -2.36
C ASP A 300 -19.31 -19.15 -2.56
N ASP A 301 -19.28 -20.14 -1.66
CA ASP A 301 -18.31 -21.24 -1.68
C ASP A 301 -18.29 -21.99 -3.03
N GLU A 302 -19.41 -22.03 -3.76
CA GLU A 302 -19.49 -22.64 -5.09
C GLU A 302 -18.71 -21.88 -6.17
N LEU A 303 -18.55 -20.56 -6.02
CA LEU A 303 -17.74 -19.72 -6.90
C LEU A 303 -16.27 -19.74 -6.50
N PHE A 304 -15.96 -20.13 -5.27
CA PHE A 304 -14.62 -20.11 -4.70
C PHE A 304 -13.82 -21.34 -5.10
N ASN A 305 -13.44 -21.40 -6.38
CA ASN A 305 -12.59 -22.45 -6.88
C ASN A 305 -11.11 -22.22 -6.51
N HIS A 306 -10.29 -23.24 -6.76
CA HIS A 306 -8.85 -23.21 -6.49
C HIS A 306 -8.09 -22.11 -7.25
N LEU A 307 -8.59 -21.64 -8.40
CA LEU A 307 -7.99 -20.54 -9.17
C LEU A 307 -8.14 -19.21 -8.43
N ILE A 308 -9.35 -18.90 -7.96
CA ILE A 308 -9.63 -17.69 -7.20
C ILE A 308 -8.78 -17.65 -5.92
N HIS A 309 -8.65 -18.78 -5.21
CA HIS A 309 -7.78 -18.89 -4.03
C HIS A 309 -6.31 -18.63 -4.35
N SER A 310 -5.82 -19.10 -5.50
CA SER A 310 -4.45 -18.90 -5.91
C SER A 310 -4.17 -17.46 -6.35
N TRP A 311 -5.08 -16.89 -7.14
CA TRP A 311 -4.86 -15.59 -7.77
C TRP A 311 -5.17 -14.42 -6.83
N PHE A 312 -6.16 -14.55 -5.96
CA PHE A 312 -6.61 -13.47 -5.08
C PHE A 312 -6.36 -13.78 -3.59
N PRO A 313 -6.24 -12.73 -2.79
CA PRO A 313 -6.23 -11.33 -3.19
C PRO A 313 -4.94 -10.93 -3.93
N ALA A 314 -5.10 -10.05 -4.91
CA ALA A 314 -3.97 -9.41 -5.60
C ALA A 314 -3.28 -8.41 -4.65
N PRO A 315 -1.94 -8.24 -4.75
CA PRO A 315 -1.17 -7.43 -3.80
C PRO A 315 -1.37 -5.94 -4.04
N LEU A 316 -2.27 -5.33 -3.29
CA LEU A 316 -2.54 -3.90 -3.32
C LEU A 316 -2.16 -3.26 -1.98
N PHE A 317 -1.37 -2.20 -2.03
CA PHE A 317 -0.85 -1.50 -0.86
C PHE A 317 -0.61 -0.02 -1.16
N MET A 318 -0.71 0.83 -0.14
CA MET A 318 -0.31 2.23 -0.20
C MET A 318 0.60 2.53 1.00
N PRO A 319 1.87 2.87 0.76
CA PRO A 319 2.80 3.24 1.83
C PRO A 319 2.28 4.43 2.63
N THR A 320 2.61 4.49 3.91
CA THR A 320 2.08 5.52 4.81
C THR A 320 2.45 6.93 4.38
N GLN A 321 3.68 7.13 3.88
CA GLN A 321 4.13 8.45 3.43
C GLN A 321 3.45 8.93 2.13
N ASP A 322 2.81 8.02 1.39
CA ASP A 322 2.12 8.30 0.13
C ASP A 322 0.59 8.39 0.28
N LYS A 323 0.07 8.24 1.50
CA LYS A 323 -1.36 8.43 1.80
C LYS A 323 -1.73 9.92 1.75
N VAL A 324 -2.98 10.21 1.36
CA VAL A 324 -3.53 11.58 1.23
C VAL A 324 -4.74 11.78 2.13
#